data_c6ad2c32f560480bc3c231b4e0b264fc
#
_entry.id   c6ad2c32f560480bc3c231b4e0b264fc
#
_cell.length_a   1.000
_cell.length_b   1.000
_cell.length_c   1.000
_cell.angle_alpha   90.00
_cell.angle_beta   90.00
_cell.angle_gamma   90.00
#
_symmetry.space_group_name_H-M   'P 1'
#
loop_
_entity.id
_entity.type
_entity.pdbx_description
1 polymer ?
#
loop_
_entity_poly.entity_id
_entity_poly.type
_entity_poly.pdbx_seq_one_letter_code
_entity_poly.pdbx_strand_id
1 'polypeptide(L)'
;TGYVGMGLAFGAWVWWYLGADSGMQYLTGFMIEKTLAMDNVFVIAMIFTFFAVPLQYQHRVLFWGILGVIVLRAIMIGLGAALIAEFSWVLYVFGAFLMATGIKMLLFIDREFDLAGNPVLKWLQKHVRVTPDIHGNRFWVKLPADAYGAKPAADGKASRLVWWATPLFFALVLIEVVDLIFAVDSVPAIFAITQDPFIVYTSNIFAILGLRALYFALAAMVERFRYLKYALAAVLIFIGGEILLVNVFGKTPAWISLSVTVGLLAAGVLYSLYRTRGGPPSTPLVVSEERSS
;
A
#
# COMPACT_ATOMS: atom_id res chain seq x y z
N THR A 1 8.05 -15.51 -4.49
CA THR A 1 8.43 -16.49 -3.43
C THR A 1 9.70 -16.09 -2.71
N GLY A 2 10.79 -15.62 -3.38
CA GLY A 2 12.06 -15.28 -2.76
C GLY A 2 11.98 -14.21 -1.66
N TYR A 3 11.27 -13.10 -1.90
CA TYR A 3 11.13 -12.02 -0.89
C TYR A 3 10.35 -12.43 0.35
N VAL A 4 9.33 -13.28 0.20
CA VAL A 4 8.61 -13.85 1.36
C VAL A 4 9.54 -14.76 2.16
N GLY A 5 10.33 -15.59 1.46
CA GLY A 5 11.34 -16.43 2.09
C GLY A 5 12.38 -15.61 2.88
N MET A 6 12.86 -14.50 2.33
CA MET A 6 13.79 -13.60 3.05
C MET A 6 13.15 -13.00 4.29
N GLY A 7 11.89 -12.54 4.21
CA GLY A 7 11.16 -12.00 5.36
C GLY A 7 10.98 -13.06 6.46
N LEU A 8 10.62 -14.30 6.09
CA LEU A 8 10.49 -15.40 7.05
C LEU A 8 11.85 -15.82 7.64
N ALA A 9 12.92 -15.85 6.84
CA ALA A 9 14.26 -16.15 7.32
C ALA A 9 14.76 -15.10 8.31
N PHE A 10 14.47 -13.81 8.04
CA PHE A 10 14.77 -12.74 8.97
C PHE A 10 13.93 -12.86 10.25
N GLY A 11 12.67 -13.24 10.16
CA GLY A 11 11.82 -13.53 11.31
C GLY A 11 12.36 -14.69 12.16
N ALA A 12 12.87 -15.76 11.53
CA ALA A 12 13.53 -16.86 12.22
C ALA A 12 14.82 -16.39 12.92
N TRP A 13 15.58 -15.48 12.30
CA TRP A 13 16.74 -14.86 12.93
C TRP A 13 16.35 -13.99 14.14
N VAL A 14 15.30 -13.18 14.02
CA VAL A 14 14.74 -12.38 15.15
C VAL A 14 14.33 -13.30 16.29
N TRP A 15 13.65 -14.42 15.97
CA TRP A 15 13.25 -15.42 16.95
C TRP A 15 14.42 -16.01 17.71
N TRP A 16 15.48 -16.37 16.98
CA TRP A 16 16.68 -16.97 17.58
C TRP A 16 17.50 -15.96 18.40
N TYR A 17 17.63 -14.71 17.91
CA TYR A 17 18.52 -13.70 18.51
C TYR A 17 17.85 -12.86 19.60
N LEU A 18 16.58 -12.43 19.39
CA LEU A 18 15.82 -11.57 20.32
C LEU A 18 14.79 -12.34 21.16
N GLY A 19 14.65 -13.64 20.93
CA GLY A 19 13.73 -14.50 21.66
C GLY A 19 12.37 -14.70 20.99
N ALA A 20 11.59 -15.65 21.55
CA ALA A 20 10.34 -16.12 20.97
C ALA A 20 9.27 -15.02 20.86
N ASP A 21 9.15 -14.17 21.88
CA ASP A 21 8.13 -13.09 21.89
C ASP A 21 8.38 -12.08 20.78
N SER A 22 9.64 -11.65 20.61
CA SER A 22 10.04 -10.72 19.53
C SER A 22 9.86 -11.34 18.15
N GLY A 23 10.18 -12.64 18.01
CA GLY A 23 9.95 -13.40 16.78
C GLY A 23 8.46 -13.48 16.41
N MET A 24 7.58 -13.76 17.39
CA MET A 24 6.13 -13.80 17.17
C MET A 24 5.58 -12.41 16.82
N GLN A 25 6.03 -11.36 17.50
CA GLN A 25 5.64 -9.98 17.19
C GLN A 25 6.05 -9.59 15.77
N TYR A 26 7.29 -9.91 15.36
CA TYR A 26 7.76 -9.68 13.99
C TYR A 26 6.89 -10.41 12.97
N LEU A 27 6.64 -11.71 13.17
CA LEU A 27 5.83 -12.51 12.25
C LEU A 27 4.40 -11.98 12.15
N THR A 28 3.79 -11.59 13.26
CA THR A 28 2.44 -10.98 13.27
C THR A 28 2.43 -9.69 12.45
N GLY A 29 3.36 -8.78 12.72
CA GLY A 29 3.49 -7.52 11.97
C GLY A 29 3.74 -7.75 10.47
N PHE A 30 4.65 -8.68 10.14
CA PHE A 30 4.95 -9.06 8.76
C PHE A 30 3.72 -9.61 8.03
N MET A 31 2.93 -10.48 8.67
CA MET A 31 1.72 -11.07 8.07
C MET A 31 0.62 -10.03 7.84
N ILE A 32 0.39 -9.16 8.83
CA ILE A 32 -0.60 -8.07 8.70
C ILE A 32 -0.21 -7.15 7.58
N GLU A 33 1.03 -6.66 7.58
CA GLU A 33 1.51 -5.74 6.55
C GLU A 33 1.49 -6.38 5.16
N LYS A 34 1.85 -7.67 5.06
CA LYS A 34 1.79 -8.41 3.81
C LYS A 34 0.38 -8.55 3.26
N THR A 35 -0.60 -8.68 4.15
CA THR A 35 -2.02 -8.76 3.77
C THR A 35 -2.56 -7.40 3.34
N LEU A 36 -2.22 -6.33 4.08
CA LEU A 36 -2.55 -4.95 3.70
C LEU A 36 -1.91 -4.58 2.35
N ALA A 37 -0.69 -5.05 2.11
CA ALA A 37 -0.02 -4.85 0.83
C ALA A 37 -0.74 -5.48 -0.38
N MET A 38 -1.61 -6.47 -0.18
CA MET A 38 -2.44 -7.03 -1.27
C MET A 38 -3.50 -6.02 -1.75
N ASP A 39 -4.11 -5.26 -0.83
CA ASP A 39 -5.05 -4.20 -1.20
C ASP A 39 -4.32 -3.04 -1.92
N ASN A 40 -3.09 -2.73 -1.52
CA ASN A 40 -2.25 -1.75 -2.21
C ASN A 40 -1.98 -2.16 -3.67
N VAL A 41 -1.74 -3.45 -3.93
CA VAL A 41 -1.54 -3.99 -5.29
C VAL A 41 -2.76 -3.71 -6.18
N PHE A 42 -3.98 -3.85 -5.65
CA PHE A 42 -5.19 -3.55 -6.40
C PHE A 42 -5.27 -2.08 -6.81
N VAL A 43 -5.02 -1.16 -5.87
CA VAL A 43 -5.07 0.28 -6.15
C VAL A 43 -3.94 0.69 -7.11
N ILE A 44 -2.74 0.12 -6.99
CA ILE A 44 -1.64 0.33 -7.93
C ILE A 44 -2.04 -0.11 -9.35
N ALA A 45 -2.70 -1.27 -9.49
CA ALA A 45 -3.19 -1.74 -10.79
C ALA A 45 -4.23 -0.78 -11.39
N MET A 46 -5.16 -0.26 -10.58
CA MET A 46 -6.11 0.77 -11.02
C MET A 46 -5.41 2.07 -11.45
N ILE A 47 -4.40 2.53 -10.71
CA ILE A 47 -3.63 3.73 -11.08
C ILE A 47 -2.93 3.54 -12.42
N PHE A 48 -2.29 2.40 -12.65
CA PHE A 48 -1.65 2.13 -13.94
C PHE A 48 -2.64 2.03 -15.10
N THR A 49 -3.81 1.46 -14.86
CA THR A 49 -4.89 1.42 -15.84
C THR A 49 -5.42 2.82 -16.14
N PHE A 50 -5.65 3.63 -15.11
CA PHE A 50 -6.14 5.01 -15.24
C PHE A 50 -5.21 5.91 -16.06
N PHE A 51 -3.89 5.78 -15.87
CA PHE A 51 -2.88 6.52 -16.65
C PHE A 51 -2.42 5.79 -17.90
N ALA A 52 -3.03 4.68 -18.26
CA ALA A 52 -2.66 3.82 -19.40
C ALA A 52 -1.14 3.52 -19.44
N VAL A 53 -0.53 3.22 -18.27
CA VAL A 53 0.91 2.96 -18.16
C VAL A 53 1.25 1.59 -18.75
N PRO A 54 2.03 1.51 -19.85
CA PRO A 54 2.45 0.23 -20.43
C PRO A 54 3.26 -0.61 -19.46
N LEU A 55 3.12 -1.93 -19.53
CA LEU A 55 3.81 -2.90 -18.65
C LEU A 55 5.33 -2.67 -18.56
N GLN A 56 5.96 -2.30 -19.68
CA GLN A 56 7.40 -2.02 -19.74
C GLN A 56 7.86 -0.86 -18.85
N TYR A 57 6.98 0.10 -18.53
CA TYR A 57 7.31 1.25 -17.70
C TYR A 57 6.85 1.11 -16.24
N GLN A 58 5.91 0.17 -15.96
CA GLN A 58 5.41 -0.09 -14.60
C GLN A 58 6.53 -0.49 -13.65
N HIS A 59 7.52 -1.26 -14.12
CA HIS A 59 8.69 -1.65 -13.32
C HIS A 59 9.45 -0.45 -12.75
N ARG A 60 9.58 0.62 -13.53
CA ARG A 60 10.30 1.83 -13.11
C ARG A 60 9.48 2.62 -12.07
N VAL A 61 8.19 2.79 -12.32
CA VAL A 61 7.31 3.47 -11.37
C VAL A 61 7.27 2.72 -10.04
N LEU A 62 7.11 1.40 -10.07
CA LEU A 62 7.12 0.56 -8.86
C LEU A 62 8.45 0.59 -8.12
N PHE A 63 9.59 0.68 -8.84
CA PHE A 63 10.89 0.77 -8.19
C PHE A 63 11.02 2.05 -7.36
N TRP A 64 10.70 3.20 -7.98
CA TRP A 64 10.76 4.49 -7.29
C TRP A 64 9.66 4.62 -6.23
N GLY A 65 8.46 4.07 -6.49
CA GLY A 65 7.38 3.99 -5.52
C GLY A 65 7.79 3.23 -4.27
N ILE A 66 8.34 2.02 -4.40
CA ILE A 66 8.79 1.25 -3.23
C ILE A 66 9.85 2.01 -2.44
N LEU A 67 10.78 2.70 -3.11
CA LEU A 67 11.80 3.49 -2.42
C LEU A 67 11.18 4.65 -1.62
N GLY A 68 10.21 5.35 -2.23
CA GLY A 68 9.47 6.42 -1.56
C GLY A 68 8.65 5.90 -0.38
N VAL A 69 7.92 4.79 -0.58
CA VAL A 69 7.17 4.11 0.49
C VAL A 69 8.07 3.74 1.67
N ILE A 70 9.26 3.19 1.45
CA ILE A 70 10.21 2.87 2.52
C ILE A 70 10.59 4.11 3.32
N VAL A 71 10.87 5.23 2.64
CA VAL A 71 11.23 6.49 3.29
C VAL A 71 10.04 7.07 4.07
N LEU A 72 8.85 7.12 3.46
CA LEU A 72 7.63 7.63 4.11
C LEU A 72 7.27 6.80 5.34
N ARG A 73 7.34 5.48 5.24
CA ARG A 73 7.09 4.58 6.37
C ARG A 73 8.11 4.71 7.48
N ALA A 74 9.40 4.88 7.15
CA ALA A 74 10.42 5.17 8.17
C ALA A 74 10.10 6.44 8.95
N ILE A 75 9.69 7.50 8.26
CA ILE A 75 9.27 8.75 8.89
C ILE A 75 8.04 8.53 9.76
N MET A 76 7.00 7.87 9.25
CA MET A 76 5.77 7.65 10.01
C MET A 76 5.98 6.75 11.23
N ILE A 77 6.77 5.69 11.10
CA ILE A 77 7.11 4.80 12.22
C ILE A 77 7.93 5.56 13.25
N GLY A 78 8.93 6.36 12.83
CA GLY A 78 9.73 7.18 13.72
C GLY A 78 8.90 8.20 14.50
N LEU A 79 8.00 8.92 13.81
CA LEU A 79 7.06 9.85 14.43
C LEU A 79 6.07 9.14 15.36
N GLY A 80 5.53 7.99 14.95
CA GLY A 80 4.62 7.18 15.76
C GLY A 80 5.29 6.67 17.03
N ALA A 81 6.53 6.16 16.93
CA ALA A 81 7.30 5.71 18.08
C ALA A 81 7.59 6.86 19.05
N ALA A 82 8.02 8.02 18.55
CA ALA A 82 8.25 9.20 19.38
C ALA A 82 6.97 9.69 20.08
N LEU A 83 5.84 9.68 19.35
CA LEU A 83 4.55 10.10 19.90
C LEU A 83 4.07 9.15 21.01
N ILE A 84 4.23 7.84 20.82
CA ILE A 84 3.84 6.83 21.81
C ILE A 84 4.77 6.89 23.04
N ALA A 85 6.06 7.12 22.85
CA ALA A 85 7.03 7.27 23.94
C ALA A 85 6.71 8.46 24.85
N GLU A 86 6.27 9.57 24.25
CA GLU A 86 5.90 10.79 25.00
C GLU A 86 4.47 10.71 25.57
N PHE A 87 3.53 10.15 24.80
CA PHE A 87 2.11 10.12 25.11
C PHE A 87 1.53 8.70 25.01
N SER A 88 1.65 7.90 26.06
CA SER A 88 1.18 6.51 26.09
C SER A 88 -0.34 6.35 25.80
N TRP A 89 -1.14 7.38 26.09
CA TRP A 89 -2.60 7.37 25.80
C TRP A 89 -2.90 7.35 24.30
N VAL A 90 -1.94 7.74 23.45
CA VAL A 90 -2.09 7.70 21.98
C VAL A 90 -2.37 6.28 21.48
N LEU A 91 -1.87 5.25 22.16
CA LEU A 91 -2.19 3.86 21.82
C LEU A 91 -3.70 3.58 21.86
N TYR A 92 -4.42 4.14 22.82
CA TYR A 92 -5.87 3.97 22.89
C TYR A 92 -6.59 4.68 21.74
N VAL A 93 -6.09 5.85 21.33
CA VAL A 93 -6.59 6.53 20.12
C VAL A 93 -6.34 5.66 18.88
N PHE A 94 -5.16 5.05 18.78
CA PHE A 94 -4.85 4.12 17.70
C PHE A 94 -5.78 2.89 17.73
N GLY A 95 -6.01 2.30 18.90
CA GLY A 95 -6.93 1.19 19.07
C GLY A 95 -8.36 1.52 18.63
N ALA A 96 -8.89 2.67 19.07
CA ALA A 96 -10.18 3.17 18.66
C ALA A 96 -10.28 3.43 17.15
N PHE A 97 -9.23 4.03 16.59
CA PHE A 97 -9.10 4.30 15.16
C PHE A 97 -9.08 3.00 14.34
N LEU A 98 -8.29 2.00 14.72
CA LEU A 98 -8.24 0.69 14.06
C LEU A 98 -9.59 -0.01 14.11
N MET A 99 -10.28 0.00 15.26
CA MET A 99 -11.61 -0.59 15.39
C MET A 99 -12.61 0.13 14.49
N ALA A 100 -12.59 1.47 14.48
CA ALA A 100 -13.46 2.26 13.60
C ALA A 100 -13.17 2.00 12.11
N THR A 101 -11.90 1.89 11.72
CA THR A 101 -11.50 1.55 10.34
C THR A 101 -11.97 0.15 9.96
N GLY A 102 -11.76 -0.85 10.83
CA GLY A 102 -12.23 -2.21 10.58
C GLY A 102 -13.75 -2.28 10.43
N ILE A 103 -14.52 -1.62 11.31
CA ILE A 103 -15.98 -1.52 11.21
C ILE A 103 -16.39 -0.81 9.90
N LYS A 104 -15.80 0.34 9.61
CA LYS A 104 -16.04 1.07 8.36
C LYS A 104 -15.78 0.20 7.13
N MET A 105 -14.70 -0.57 7.15
CA MET A 105 -14.33 -1.47 6.06
C MET A 105 -15.38 -2.59 5.88
N LEU A 106 -15.98 -3.12 6.95
CA LEU A 106 -17.07 -4.08 6.85
C LEU A 106 -18.36 -3.46 6.30
N LEU A 107 -18.67 -2.23 6.68
CA LEU A 107 -19.91 -1.55 6.28
C LEU A 107 -19.87 -1.02 4.82
N PHE A 108 -18.68 -0.66 4.32
CA PHE A 108 -18.50 0.00 3.03
C PHE A 108 -17.58 -0.75 2.08
N ILE A 109 -17.63 -2.07 2.10
CA ILE A 109 -16.70 -2.96 1.42
C ILE A 109 -16.71 -2.82 -0.12
N ASP A 110 -17.83 -2.39 -0.69
CA ASP A 110 -18.04 -2.27 -2.14
C ASP A 110 -17.77 -0.86 -2.70
N ARG A 111 -17.27 0.08 -1.88
CA ARG A 111 -16.89 1.39 -2.41
C ARG A 111 -15.60 1.28 -3.21
N GLU A 112 -15.70 1.61 -4.49
CA GLU A 112 -14.54 1.74 -5.38
C GLU A 112 -13.74 3.00 -5.02
N PHE A 113 -12.43 2.93 -5.21
CA PHE A 113 -11.53 4.07 -5.00
C PHE A 113 -11.66 5.03 -6.17
N ASP A 114 -12.28 6.21 -5.96
CA ASP A 114 -12.43 7.23 -6.99
C ASP A 114 -11.10 7.98 -7.22
N LEU A 115 -10.36 7.53 -8.24
CA LEU A 115 -9.10 8.16 -8.65
C LEU A 115 -9.32 9.54 -9.28
N ALA A 116 -10.38 9.70 -10.08
CA ALA A 116 -10.67 10.95 -10.79
C ALA A 116 -11.08 12.08 -9.83
N GLY A 117 -11.77 11.71 -8.75
CA GLY A 117 -12.16 12.61 -7.67
C GLY A 117 -11.03 13.01 -6.72
N ASN A 118 -9.87 12.36 -6.79
CA ASN A 118 -8.79 12.54 -5.83
C ASN A 118 -8.30 14.00 -5.78
N PRO A 119 -8.31 14.65 -4.60
CA PRO A 119 -7.95 16.07 -4.46
C PRO A 119 -6.48 16.33 -4.80
N VAL A 120 -5.60 15.36 -4.54
CA VAL A 120 -4.16 15.50 -4.84
C VAL A 120 -3.94 15.49 -6.35
N LEU A 121 -4.64 14.61 -7.08
CA LEU A 121 -4.57 14.59 -8.55
C LEU A 121 -5.04 15.92 -9.14
N LYS A 122 -6.18 16.44 -8.66
CA LYS A 122 -6.72 17.74 -9.11
C LYS A 122 -5.77 18.89 -8.80
N TRP A 123 -5.17 18.88 -7.61
CA TRP A 123 -4.18 19.88 -7.21
C TRP A 123 -2.94 19.83 -8.10
N LEU A 124 -2.40 18.63 -8.34
CA LEU A 124 -1.25 18.43 -9.23
C LEU A 124 -1.53 18.91 -10.66
N GLN A 125 -2.68 18.54 -11.24
CA GLN A 125 -3.08 18.95 -12.59
C GLN A 125 -3.22 20.48 -12.72
N LYS A 126 -3.57 21.16 -11.62
CA LYS A 126 -3.69 22.62 -11.60
C LYS A 126 -2.33 23.33 -11.51
N HIS A 127 -1.34 22.73 -10.83
CA HIS A 127 -0.07 23.40 -10.52
C HIS A 127 1.11 22.90 -11.35
N VAL A 128 0.99 21.73 -11.98
CA VAL A 128 2.07 21.09 -12.76
C VAL A 128 1.63 20.94 -14.21
N ARG A 129 2.49 21.33 -15.15
CA ARG A 129 2.25 21.10 -16.58
C ARG A 129 2.40 19.62 -16.89
N VAL A 130 1.38 19.03 -17.50
CA VAL A 130 1.30 17.59 -17.80
C VAL A 130 1.35 17.37 -19.30
N THR A 131 2.14 16.38 -19.73
CA THR A 131 2.07 15.89 -21.09
C THR A 131 0.93 14.90 -21.23
N PRO A 132 0.14 14.90 -22.31
CA PRO A 132 -0.86 13.86 -22.54
C PRO A 132 -0.19 12.50 -22.83
N ASP A 133 1.02 12.51 -23.40
CA ASP A 133 1.71 11.33 -23.86
C ASP A 133 2.80 10.87 -22.89
N ILE A 134 3.09 9.56 -22.90
CA ILE A 134 4.20 8.97 -22.18
C ILE A 134 5.48 9.13 -23.03
N HIS A 135 6.51 9.76 -22.45
CA HIS A 135 7.79 10.01 -23.10
C HIS A 135 8.85 8.97 -22.67
N GLY A 136 8.74 7.77 -23.19
CA GLY A 136 9.59 6.65 -22.78
C GLY A 136 9.47 6.39 -21.28
N ASN A 137 10.60 6.24 -20.60
CA ASN A 137 10.64 5.96 -19.16
C ASN A 137 10.86 7.21 -18.29
N ARG A 138 10.64 8.42 -18.82
CA ARG A 138 10.97 9.69 -18.15
C ARG A 138 9.78 10.17 -17.33
N PHE A 139 10.03 10.59 -16.08
CA PHE A 139 9.05 11.26 -15.22
C PHE A 139 8.88 12.74 -15.58
N TRP A 140 9.95 13.36 -16.10
CA TRP A 140 9.99 14.76 -16.49
C TRP A 140 10.64 14.91 -17.85
N VAL A 141 10.09 15.82 -18.67
CA VAL A 141 10.61 16.16 -20.00
C VAL A 141 10.68 17.68 -20.16
N LYS A 142 11.68 18.14 -20.92
CA LYS A 142 11.76 19.55 -21.29
C LYS A 142 11.12 19.72 -22.66
N LEU A 143 10.06 20.48 -22.70
CA LEU A 143 9.34 20.81 -23.94
C LEU A 143 9.11 22.32 -24.02
N PRO A 144 8.84 22.86 -25.22
CA PRO A 144 8.43 24.26 -25.39
C PRO A 144 7.25 24.61 -24.49
N ALA A 145 7.21 25.84 -24.01
CA ALA A 145 6.14 26.31 -23.10
C ALA A 145 4.76 26.30 -23.76
N ASP A 146 4.69 26.38 -25.08
CA ASP A 146 3.54 26.32 -25.96
C ASP A 146 3.22 24.92 -26.50
N ALA A 147 3.96 23.90 -26.07
CA ALA A 147 3.63 22.52 -26.40
C ALA A 147 2.20 22.19 -25.96
N TYR A 148 1.51 21.38 -26.76
CA TYR A 148 0.15 20.91 -26.50
C TYR A 148 -0.91 22.04 -26.39
N GLY A 149 -0.72 23.16 -27.13
CA GLY A 149 -1.72 24.23 -27.20
C GLY A 149 -1.78 25.16 -25.99
N ALA A 150 -0.79 25.11 -25.12
CA ALA A 150 -0.60 26.13 -24.10
C ALA A 150 -0.37 27.48 -24.81
N LYS A 151 -1.03 28.58 -24.33
CA LYS A 151 -0.98 29.90 -25.00
C LYS A 151 0.47 30.27 -25.34
N PRO A 152 0.77 30.61 -26.63
CA PRO A 152 2.10 31.05 -27.01
C PRO A 152 2.49 32.29 -26.21
N ALA A 153 3.79 32.40 -25.87
CA ALA A 153 4.31 33.62 -25.29
C ALA A 153 4.07 34.76 -26.28
N ALA A 154 3.52 35.89 -25.81
CA ALA A 154 3.09 37.03 -26.63
C ALA A 154 4.20 37.67 -27.48
N ASP A 155 5.45 37.26 -27.35
CA ASP A 155 6.62 37.94 -27.94
C ASP A 155 7.23 37.29 -29.18
N GLY A 156 6.60 36.31 -29.83
CA GLY A 156 7.08 35.71 -31.09
C GLY A 156 8.51 35.10 -31.03
N LYS A 157 9.14 35.04 -29.87
CA LYS A 157 10.46 34.41 -29.65
C LYS A 157 10.31 32.91 -29.50
N ALA A 158 11.31 32.15 -29.94
CA ALA A 158 11.39 30.71 -29.76
C ALA A 158 10.94 30.31 -28.34
N SER A 159 9.91 29.44 -28.24
CA SER A 159 9.29 29.11 -26.98
C SER A 159 10.32 28.58 -25.98
N ARG A 160 10.39 29.19 -24.81
CA ARG A 160 11.31 28.77 -23.75
C ARG A 160 11.02 27.33 -23.33
N LEU A 161 12.06 26.47 -23.30
CA LEU A 161 11.94 25.12 -22.80
C LEU A 161 11.61 25.13 -21.28
N VAL A 162 10.54 24.47 -20.91
CA VAL A 162 10.08 24.31 -19.52
C VAL A 162 9.92 22.84 -19.18
N TRP A 163 9.92 22.54 -17.89
CA TRP A 163 9.69 21.18 -17.42
C TRP A 163 8.21 20.81 -17.46
N TRP A 164 7.93 19.63 -18.01
CA TRP A 164 6.61 19.00 -18.04
C TRP A 164 6.68 17.67 -17.33
N ALA A 165 5.69 17.38 -16.48
CA ALA A 165 5.53 16.07 -15.87
C ALA A 165 4.84 15.11 -16.84
N THR A 166 5.24 13.85 -16.81
CA THR A 166 4.61 12.80 -17.62
C THR A 166 3.53 12.06 -16.81
N PRO A 167 2.63 11.29 -17.45
CA PRO A 167 1.70 10.42 -16.74
C PRO A 167 2.38 9.46 -15.76
N LEU A 168 3.65 9.04 -16.02
CA LEU A 168 4.43 8.21 -15.10
C LEU A 168 4.71 8.91 -13.76
N PHE A 169 4.97 10.21 -13.78
CA PHE A 169 5.17 10.99 -12.56
C PHE A 169 3.88 11.08 -11.74
N PHE A 170 2.75 11.30 -12.42
CA PHE A 170 1.45 11.34 -11.73
C PHE A 170 1.08 9.99 -11.13
N ALA A 171 1.33 8.89 -11.84
CA ALA A 171 1.14 7.55 -11.32
C ALA A 171 2.02 7.32 -10.08
N LEU A 172 3.30 7.73 -10.11
CA LEU A 172 4.19 7.62 -8.97
C LEU A 172 3.67 8.38 -7.75
N VAL A 173 3.32 9.67 -7.92
CA VAL A 173 2.81 10.49 -6.81
C VAL A 173 1.53 9.91 -6.22
N LEU A 174 0.61 9.43 -7.06
CA LEU A 174 -0.62 8.79 -6.58
C LEU A 174 -0.34 7.49 -5.81
N ILE A 175 0.61 6.68 -6.24
CA ILE A 175 1.03 5.47 -5.51
C ILE A 175 1.54 5.86 -4.12
N GLU A 176 2.40 6.87 -4.01
CA GLU A 176 2.92 7.36 -2.74
C GLU A 176 1.81 7.89 -1.81
N VAL A 177 0.88 8.67 -2.36
CA VAL A 177 -0.25 9.22 -1.60
C VAL A 177 -1.17 8.11 -1.10
N VAL A 178 -1.44 7.13 -1.93
CA VAL A 178 -2.27 5.97 -1.55
C VAL A 178 -1.58 5.13 -0.48
N ASP A 179 -0.27 4.87 -0.62
CA ASP A 179 0.46 4.15 0.42
C ASP A 179 0.47 4.93 1.75
N LEU A 180 0.61 6.25 1.69
CA LEU A 180 0.51 7.08 2.89
C LEU A 180 -0.85 6.95 3.58
N ILE A 181 -1.95 6.90 2.81
CA ILE A 181 -3.30 6.67 3.34
C ILE A 181 -3.39 5.30 4.02
N PHE A 182 -2.86 4.25 3.39
CA PHE A 182 -2.84 2.91 3.98
C PHE A 182 -1.89 2.79 5.17
N ALA A 183 -0.81 3.57 5.20
CA ALA A 183 0.12 3.60 6.33
C ALA A 183 -0.53 4.17 7.60
N VAL A 184 -1.53 5.04 7.46
CA VAL A 184 -2.32 5.56 8.61
C VAL A 184 -3.03 4.43 9.36
N ASP A 185 -3.44 3.37 8.68
CA ASP A 185 -4.06 2.20 9.29
C ASP A 185 -3.03 1.15 9.73
N SER A 186 -1.99 0.90 8.91
CA SER A 186 -1.05 -0.19 9.15
C SER A 186 -0.02 0.12 10.24
N VAL A 187 0.46 1.35 10.33
CA VAL A 187 1.46 1.73 11.35
C VAL A 187 0.89 1.61 12.77
N PRO A 188 -0.30 2.13 13.09
CA PRO A 188 -0.96 1.87 14.37
C PRO A 188 -1.18 0.39 14.67
N ALA A 189 -1.55 -0.42 13.66
CA ALA A 189 -1.78 -1.86 13.83
C ALA A 189 -0.52 -2.60 14.31
N ILE A 190 0.65 -2.23 13.82
CA ILE A 190 1.91 -2.83 14.26
C ILE A 190 2.32 -2.33 15.64
N PHE A 191 2.12 -1.05 15.95
CA PHE A 191 2.37 -0.51 17.29
C PHE A 191 1.46 -1.12 18.37
N ALA A 192 0.32 -1.64 17.98
CA ALA A 192 -0.54 -2.44 18.87
C ALA A 192 0.10 -3.76 19.30
N ILE A 193 0.88 -4.37 18.40
CA ILE A 193 1.54 -5.66 18.62
C ILE A 193 2.83 -5.48 19.41
N THR A 194 3.63 -4.49 19.02
CA THR A 194 4.93 -4.20 19.62
C THR A 194 5.27 -2.72 19.55
N GLN A 195 5.90 -2.23 20.61
CA GLN A 195 6.44 -0.87 20.66
C GLN A 195 7.94 -0.80 20.34
N ASP A 196 8.58 -1.95 20.03
CA ASP A 196 9.97 -1.98 19.62
C ASP A 196 10.10 -1.43 18.19
N PRO A 197 10.73 -0.25 17.99
CA PRO A 197 10.86 0.36 16.67
C PRO A 197 11.61 -0.50 15.67
N PHE A 198 12.54 -1.33 16.13
CA PHE A 198 13.29 -2.24 15.26
C PHE A 198 12.37 -3.30 14.67
N ILE A 199 11.51 -3.92 15.49
CA ILE A 199 10.56 -4.95 15.04
C ILE A 199 9.50 -4.32 14.13
N VAL A 200 8.96 -3.15 14.52
CA VAL A 200 7.98 -2.40 13.71
C VAL A 200 8.55 -2.09 12.33
N TYR A 201 9.76 -1.52 12.28
CA TYR A 201 10.38 -1.11 11.03
C TYR A 201 10.76 -2.28 10.15
N THR A 202 11.42 -3.29 10.72
CA THR A 202 11.92 -4.45 9.93
C THR A 202 10.78 -5.30 9.41
N SER A 203 9.73 -5.58 10.18
CA SER A 203 8.55 -6.31 9.71
C SER A 203 7.87 -5.60 8.53
N ASN A 204 7.75 -4.27 8.61
CA ASN A 204 7.22 -3.42 7.56
C ASN A 204 8.07 -3.47 6.28
N ILE A 205 9.38 -3.21 6.40
CA ILE A 205 10.30 -3.18 5.26
C ILE A 205 10.30 -4.51 4.51
N PHE A 206 10.46 -5.64 5.24
CA PHE A 206 10.47 -6.95 4.59
C PHE A 206 9.12 -7.30 3.92
N ALA A 207 8.00 -6.82 4.46
CA ALA A 207 6.71 -6.97 3.81
C ALA A 207 6.61 -6.18 2.50
N ILE A 208 7.11 -4.93 2.49
CA ILE A 208 7.04 -4.01 1.34
C ILE A 208 8.03 -4.39 0.24
N LEU A 209 9.25 -4.85 0.57
CA LEU A 209 10.24 -5.26 -0.43
C LEU A 209 9.71 -6.29 -1.42
N GLY A 210 8.77 -7.12 -1.00
CA GLY A 210 8.09 -8.06 -1.89
C GLY A 210 6.93 -7.48 -2.70
N LEU A 211 6.55 -6.21 -2.53
CA LEU A 211 5.36 -5.61 -3.16
C LEU A 211 5.43 -5.66 -4.69
N ARG A 212 6.59 -5.38 -5.28
CA ARG A 212 6.79 -5.45 -6.72
C ARG A 212 6.57 -6.86 -7.27
N ALA A 213 7.14 -7.87 -6.62
CA ALA A 213 6.94 -9.26 -7.03
C ALA A 213 5.48 -9.70 -6.81
N LEU A 214 4.86 -9.22 -5.75
CA LEU A 214 3.46 -9.44 -5.43
C LEU A 214 2.56 -8.81 -6.49
N TYR A 215 2.85 -7.58 -6.92
CA TYR A 215 2.10 -6.90 -7.99
C TYR A 215 2.04 -7.73 -9.27
N PHE A 216 3.19 -8.16 -9.80
CA PHE A 216 3.22 -8.96 -11.04
C PHE A 216 2.62 -10.36 -10.88
N ALA A 217 2.65 -10.93 -9.67
CA ALA A 217 2.03 -12.21 -9.40
C ALA A 217 0.50 -12.11 -9.21
N LEU A 218 0.02 -11.03 -8.60
CA LEU A 218 -1.38 -10.87 -8.21
C LEU A 218 -2.20 -10.02 -9.19
N ALA A 219 -1.59 -9.16 -10.02
CA ALA A 219 -2.32 -8.31 -10.95
C ALA A 219 -3.29 -9.09 -11.84
N ALA A 220 -2.94 -10.35 -12.19
CA ALA A 220 -3.80 -11.27 -12.93
C ALA A 220 -4.82 -12.04 -12.06
N MET A 221 -4.73 -11.94 -10.72
CA MET A 221 -5.51 -12.75 -9.78
C MET A 221 -6.26 -11.92 -8.72
N VAL A 222 -6.27 -10.61 -8.86
CA VAL A 222 -6.82 -9.68 -7.87
C VAL A 222 -8.26 -10.02 -7.48
N GLU A 223 -9.11 -10.39 -8.44
CA GLU A 223 -10.50 -10.78 -8.18
C GLU A 223 -10.64 -12.03 -7.29
N ARG A 224 -9.64 -12.92 -7.30
CA ARG A 224 -9.66 -14.13 -6.46
C ARG A 224 -9.49 -13.82 -4.97
N PHE A 225 -8.96 -12.67 -4.62
CA PHE A 225 -8.73 -12.24 -3.23
C PHE A 225 -9.72 -11.17 -2.75
N ARG A 226 -10.81 -10.95 -3.49
CA ARG A 226 -11.85 -9.96 -3.17
C ARG A 226 -12.38 -10.08 -1.74
N TYR A 227 -12.51 -11.30 -1.22
CA TYR A 227 -13.05 -11.54 0.12
C TYR A 227 -12.02 -11.39 1.24
N LEU A 228 -10.73 -11.18 0.92
CA LEU A 228 -9.69 -10.98 1.93
C LEU A 228 -9.92 -9.71 2.76
N LYS A 229 -10.60 -8.72 2.20
CA LYS A 229 -11.00 -7.48 2.89
C LYS A 229 -11.78 -7.75 4.18
N TYR A 230 -12.64 -8.78 4.20
CA TYR A 230 -13.40 -9.15 5.40
C TYR A 230 -12.48 -9.66 6.51
N ALA A 231 -11.51 -10.50 6.17
CA ALA A 231 -10.54 -11.01 7.11
C ALA A 231 -9.66 -9.89 7.68
N LEU A 232 -9.22 -8.97 6.82
CA LEU A 232 -8.44 -7.80 7.23
C LEU A 232 -9.22 -6.90 8.17
N ALA A 233 -10.49 -6.60 7.86
CA ALA A 233 -11.36 -5.83 8.74
C ALA A 233 -11.53 -6.50 10.11
N ALA A 234 -11.71 -7.84 10.15
CA ALA A 234 -11.78 -8.60 11.39
C ALA A 234 -10.47 -8.53 12.18
N VAL A 235 -9.31 -8.59 11.52
CA VAL A 235 -7.99 -8.42 12.15
C VAL A 235 -7.86 -7.03 12.77
N LEU A 236 -8.24 -5.97 12.05
CA LEU A 236 -8.17 -4.59 12.56
C LEU A 236 -9.10 -4.39 13.79
N ILE A 237 -10.30 -4.95 13.76
CA ILE A 237 -11.22 -4.92 14.90
C ILE A 237 -10.64 -5.69 16.09
N PHE A 238 -10.06 -6.86 15.86
CA PHE A 238 -9.43 -7.67 16.89
C PHE A 238 -8.27 -6.92 17.55
N ILE A 239 -7.33 -6.39 16.75
CA ILE A 239 -6.17 -5.66 17.26
C ILE A 239 -6.59 -4.37 17.98
N GLY A 240 -7.53 -3.61 17.39
CA GLY A 240 -8.08 -2.43 18.05
C GLY A 240 -8.74 -2.75 19.38
N GLY A 241 -9.46 -3.87 19.43
CA GLY A 241 -10.06 -4.41 20.67
C GLY A 241 -9.02 -4.81 21.71
N GLU A 242 -7.93 -5.48 21.33
CA GLU A 242 -6.82 -5.82 22.24
C GLU A 242 -6.27 -4.59 22.95
N ILE A 243 -6.02 -3.49 22.19
CA ILE A 243 -5.51 -2.24 22.78
C ILE A 243 -6.51 -1.66 23.78
N LEU A 244 -7.78 -1.53 23.38
CA LEU A 244 -8.80 -0.86 24.20
C LEU A 244 -9.11 -1.65 25.47
N LEU A 245 -9.02 -2.97 25.41
CA LEU A 245 -9.37 -3.87 26.52
C LEU A 245 -8.17 -4.28 27.37
N VAL A 246 -6.96 -3.77 27.06
CA VAL A 246 -5.72 -4.12 27.79
C VAL A 246 -5.81 -3.86 29.30
N ASN A 247 -6.53 -2.82 29.72
CA ASN A 247 -6.72 -2.48 31.13
C ASN A 247 -7.70 -3.43 31.85
N VAL A 248 -8.54 -4.15 31.11
CA VAL A 248 -9.56 -5.07 31.67
C VAL A 248 -9.02 -6.50 31.71
N PHE A 249 -8.43 -6.96 30.60
CA PHE A 249 -7.96 -8.35 30.42
C PHE A 249 -6.45 -8.53 30.59
N GLY A 250 -5.71 -7.42 30.74
CA GLY A 250 -4.27 -7.44 30.71
C GLY A 250 -3.69 -7.52 29.29
N LYS A 251 -2.37 -7.59 29.19
CA LYS A 251 -1.67 -7.64 27.90
C LYS A 251 -1.80 -9.06 27.30
N THR A 252 -2.35 -9.14 26.10
CA THR A 252 -2.51 -10.40 25.36
C THR A 252 -1.12 -10.99 25.04
N PRO A 253 -0.87 -12.28 25.33
CA PRO A 253 0.36 -12.93 24.92
C PRO A 253 0.54 -12.93 23.39
N ALA A 254 1.76 -12.70 22.90
CA ALA A 254 2.06 -12.57 21.47
C ALA A 254 1.61 -13.80 20.64
N TRP A 255 1.65 -15.02 21.22
CA TRP A 255 1.20 -16.23 20.53
C TRP A 255 -0.32 -16.26 20.27
N ILE A 256 -1.14 -15.66 21.14
CA ILE A 256 -2.60 -15.57 20.95
C ILE A 256 -2.87 -14.60 19.78
N SER A 257 -2.27 -13.40 19.82
CA SER A 257 -2.42 -12.39 18.78
C SER A 257 -1.98 -12.94 17.40
N LEU A 258 -0.85 -13.63 17.34
CA LEU A 258 -0.37 -14.30 16.13
C LEU A 258 -1.36 -15.36 15.65
N SER A 259 -1.81 -16.25 16.55
CA SER A 259 -2.70 -17.37 16.18
C SER A 259 -4.03 -16.88 15.64
N VAL A 260 -4.65 -15.87 16.29
CA VAL A 260 -5.93 -15.29 15.87
C VAL A 260 -5.75 -14.57 14.53
N THR A 261 -4.69 -13.76 14.37
CA THR A 261 -4.39 -13.05 13.13
C THR A 261 -4.20 -14.02 11.96
N VAL A 262 -3.32 -15.02 12.13
CA VAL A 262 -3.08 -16.03 11.10
C VAL A 262 -4.34 -16.83 10.79
N GLY A 263 -5.11 -17.20 11.81
CA GLY A 263 -6.38 -17.92 11.67
C GLY A 263 -7.41 -17.13 10.84
N LEU A 264 -7.60 -15.84 11.16
CA LEU A 264 -8.52 -14.96 10.42
C LEU A 264 -8.06 -14.78 8.97
N LEU A 265 -6.77 -14.55 8.74
CA LEU A 265 -6.23 -14.36 7.38
C LEU A 265 -6.33 -15.66 6.58
N ALA A 266 -5.99 -16.81 7.15
CA ALA A 266 -6.11 -18.11 6.50
C ALA A 266 -7.58 -18.41 6.14
N ALA A 267 -8.52 -18.17 7.06
CA ALA A 267 -9.94 -18.32 6.80
C ALA A 267 -10.41 -17.40 5.66
N GLY A 268 -9.96 -16.15 5.63
CA GLY A 268 -10.26 -15.21 4.55
C GLY A 268 -9.74 -15.65 3.19
N VAL A 269 -8.49 -16.12 3.13
CA VAL A 269 -7.90 -16.67 1.90
C VAL A 269 -8.65 -17.91 1.42
N LEU A 270 -8.90 -18.87 2.31
CA LEU A 270 -9.61 -20.09 1.96
C LEU A 270 -11.04 -19.81 1.50
N TYR A 271 -11.76 -18.94 2.20
CA TYR A 271 -13.10 -18.53 1.80
C TYR A 271 -13.10 -17.82 0.44
N SER A 272 -12.14 -16.91 0.22
CA SER A 272 -11.99 -16.20 -1.05
C SER A 272 -11.73 -17.18 -2.20
N LEU A 273 -10.80 -18.11 -2.04
CA LEU A 273 -10.49 -19.14 -3.04
C LEU A 273 -11.68 -20.09 -3.29
N TYR A 274 -12.44 -20.45 -2.25
CA TYR A 274 -13.62 -21.30 -2.37
C TYR A 274 -14.71 -20.62 -3.20
N ARG A 275 -15.02 -19.35 -2.89
CA ARG A 275 -16.08 -18.59 -3.57
C ARG A 275 -15.75 -18.21 -5.01
N THR A 276 -14.45 -18.07 -5.33
CA THR A 276 -14.00 -17.68 -6.66
C THR A 276 -13.63 -18.88 -7.57
N ARG A 277 -13.76 -20.10 -7.09
CA ARG A 277 -13.47 -21.33 -7.87
C ARG A 277 -14.35 -21.53 -9.11
N GLY A 278 -15.52 -20.91 -9.19
CA GLY A 278 -16.51 -21.10 -10.28
C GLY A 278 -16.64 -19.93 -11.27
N GLY A 279 -15.85 -18.85 -11.12
CA GLY A 279 -15.88 -17.72 -12.05
C GLY A 279 -15.02 -17.96 -13.29
N PRO A 280 -15.43 -17.47 -14.48
CA PRO A 280 -14.56 -17.50 -15.64
C PRO A 280 -13.26 -16.76 -15.36
N PRO A 281 -12.12 -17.17 -15.93
CA PRO A 281 -10.88 -16.41 -15.79
C PRO A 281 -11.14 -14.99 -16.30
N SER A 282 -10.90 -14.00 -15.43
CA SER A 282 -10.94 -12.60 -15.83
C SER A 282 -10.04 -12.43 -17.06
N THR A 283 -10.61 -11.92 -18.13
CA THR A 283 -9.84 -11.55 -19.32
C THR A 283 -8.74 -10.61 -18.85
N PRO A 284 -7.45 -10.90 -19.14
CA PRO A 284 -6.40 -9.96 -18.80
C PRO A 284 -6.79 -8.61 -19.41
N LEU A 285 -6.60 -7.50 -18.68
CA LEU A 285 -6.74 -6.14 -19.22
C LEU A 285 -5.64 -5.95 -20.29
N VAL A 286 -5.81 -6.63 -21.40
CA VAL A 286 -5.02 -6.43 -22.62
C VAL A 286 -5.64 -5.21 -23.27
N VAL A 287 -4.92 -4.09 -23.19
CA VAL A 287 -5.15 -2.97 -24.10
C VAL A 287 -5.12 -3.56 -25.50
N SER A 288 -6.28 -3.56 -26.16
CA SER A 288 -6.40 -3.93 -27.57
C SER A 288 -5.42 -3.09 -28.37
N GLU A 289 -4.38 -3.70 -28.92
CA GLU A 289 -3.67 -3.16 -30.07
C GLU A 289 -4.70 -3.07 -31.20
N GLU A 290 -5.32 -1.90 -31.35
CA GLU A 290 -5.98 -1.57 -32.61
C GLU A 290 -4.92 -1.54 -33.70
N ARG A 291 -4.95 -2.57 -34.51
CA ARG A 291 -4.27 -2.62 -35.80
C ARG A 291 -4.76 -1.45 -36.62
N SER A 292 -3.91 -0.44 -36.76
CA SER A 292 -4.00 0.49 -37.89
C SER A 292 -3.46 -0.23 -39.13
N SER A 293 -4.37 -0.72 -39.93
CA SER A 293 -4.13 -1.02 -41.35
C SER A 293 -4.19 0.26 -42.18
#